data_1ec73ee94193e9304b97a5eff7ec0c64
#
_entry.id   1ec73ee94193e9304b97a5eff7ec0c64
#
_cell.length_a   1.000
_cell.length_b   1.000
_cell.length_c   1.000
_cell.angle_alpha   90.00
_cell.angle_beta   90.00
_cell.angle_gamma   90.00
#
_symmetry.space_group_name_H-M   'P 1'
#
loop_
_entity.id
_entity.type
_entity.pdbx_description
1 polymer ?
#
loop_
_entity_poly.entity_id
_entity_poly.type
_entity_poly.pdbx_seq_one_letter_code
_entity_poly.pdbx_strand_id
1 'polypeptide(L)'
;MHGSKAFRLLSWPSFDEAMAEERLRDLRLLGVDAILLGGPHLVGSLRILGKGHVGIVVAAKMGEVRAALKVRRTDADRATLRDEAELLGLANSVRVGPELLGCTDDLLLMELIEGVYLGDWLEGLTPSDGGPLRGVLGSLLGDARRLDEVGLDHGELVRVRRHIIVAGGVPRIIDFESASTRRRAANVTTVVQSLFLNQATSAKLGRLMRLPEREGLLVALRWYKAEMSDGGFVELLRVLGL
;
A
#
# COMPACT_ATOMS: atom_id res chain seq x y z
N MET A 1 24.87 -13.25 9.47
CA MET A 1 24.56 -11.87 9.01
C MET A 1 25.57 -10.82 9.50
N HIS A 2 26.28 -11.03 10.63
CA HIS A 2 27.32 -10.11 11.11
C HIS A 2 28.34 -9.80 10.01
N GLY A 3 28.68 -8.50 9.82
CA GLY A 3 29.66 -8.06 8.83
C GLY A 3 29.16 -7.93 7.38
N SER A 4 27.92 -8.35 7.09
CA SER A 4 27.36 -8.18 5.74
C SER A 4 26.84 -6.75 5.51
N LYS A 5 26.80 -6.30 4.24
CA LYS A 5 26.20 -5.01 3.89
C LYS A 5 24.72 -4.93 4.32
N ALA A 6 23.99 -6.06 4.35
CA ALA A 6 22.61 -6.15 4.81
C ALA A 6 22.47 -5.85 6.31
N PHE A 7 23.46 -6.18 7.15
CA PHE A 7 23.47 -5.85 8.57
C PHE A 7 23.41 -4.33 8.82
N ARG A 8 24.06 -3.55 7.96
CA ARG A 8 24.04 -2.07 8.07
C ARG A 8 22.65 -1.46 7.77
N LEU A 9 21.77 -2.17 7.07
CA LEU A 9 20.39 -1.71 6.82
C LEU A 9 19.57 -1.72 8.10
N LEU A 10 19.92 -2.54 9.08
CA LEU A 10 19.17 -2.63 10.34
C LEU A 10 19.23 -1.36 11.18
N SER A 11 20.24 -0.50 10.98
CA SER A 11 20.33 0.81 11.64
C SER A 11 20.50 1.98 10.66
N TRP A 12 19.95 1.83 9.43
CA TRP A 12 20.01 2.89 8.43
C TRP A 12 19.17 4.13 8.87
N PRO A 13 19.58 5.40 8.53
CA PRO A 13 20.72 5.78 7.69
C PRO A 13 22.08 5.84 8.42
N SER A 14 22.11 6.01 9.71
CA SER A 14 23.33 6.14 10.51
C SER A 14 23.63 4.79 11.17
N PHE A 15 24.73 4.15 10.76
CA PHE A 15 25.06 2.84 11.28
C PHE A 15 25.42 2.91 12.77
N ASP A 16 24.65 2.14 13.55
CA ASP A 16 24.86 1.86 14.97
C ASP A 16 24.87 0.36 15.16
N GLU A 17 25.99 -0.18 15.63
CA GLU A 17 26.20 -1.62 15.76
C GLU A 17 25.30 -2.23 16.85
N ALA A 18 25.17 -1.55 17.99
CA ALA A 18 24.37 -2.04 19.12
C ALA A 18 22.88 -2.15 18.72
N MET A 19 22.36 -1.13 18.06
CA MET A 19 20.99 -1.13 17.52
C MET A 19 20.81 -2.20 16.44
N ALA A 20 21.79 -2.36 15.54
CA ALA A 20 21.73 -3.39 14.51
C ALA A 20 21.72 -4.82 15.10
N GLU A 21 22.47 -5.05 16.18
CA GLU A 21 22.47 -6.33 16.92
C GLU A 21 21.13 -6.57 17.64
N GLU A 22 20.54 -5.55 18.25
CA GLU A 22 19.22 -5.64 18.87
C GLU A 22 18.17 -6.04 17.82
N ARG A 23 18.11 -5.33 16.70
CA ARG A 23 17.20 -5.64 15.60
C ARG A 23 17.47 -6.99 14.94
N LEU A 24 18.72 -7.46 14.98
CA LEU A 24 19.04 -8.81 14.53
C LEU A 24 18.46 -9.89 15.48
N ARG A 25 18.40 -9.62 16.80
CA ARG A 25 17.69 -10.48 17.76
C ARG A 25 16.19 -10.48 17.47
N ASP A 26 15.61 -9.31 17.23
CA ASP A 26 14.21 -9.16 16.86
C ASP A 26 13.84 -9.90 15.57
N LEU A 27 14.70 -9.87 14.55
CA LEU A 27 14.51 -10.65 13.32
C LEU A 27 14.39 -12.14 13.61
N ARG A 28 15.24 -12.66 14.51
CA ARG A 28 15.19 -14.08 14.91
C ARG A 28 13.91 -14.42 15.66
N LEU A 29 13.43 -13.51 16.53
CA LEU A 29 12.14 -13.68 17.23
C LEU A 29 10.97 -13.70 16.25
N LEU A 30 11.04 -12.92 15.17
CA LEU A 30 10.05 -12.92 14.09
C LEU A 30 10.20 -14.10 13.11
N GLY A 31 11.18 -15.01 13.32
CA GLY A 31 11.41 -16.16 12.46
C GLY A 31 12.05 -15.81 11.10
N VAL A 32 12.71 -14.66 11.00
CA VAL A 32 13.38 -14.24 9.77
C VAL A 32 14.78 -14.82 9.69
N ASP A 33 15.03 -15.66 8.68
CA ASP A 33 16.30 -16.34 8.44
C ASP A 33 17.30 -15.44 7.69
N ALA A 34 16.81 -14.66 6.74
CA ALA A 34 17.66 -13.83 5.88
C ALA A 34 16.94 -12.57 5.37
N ILE A 35 17.70 -11.49 5.20
CA ILE A 35 17.32 -10.32 4.39
C ILE A 35 17.76 -10.57 2.95
N LEU A 36 16.84 -10.41 2.02
CA LEU A 36 17.06 -10.56 0.58
C LEU A 36 17.17 -9.17 -0.05
N LEU A 37 18.30 -8.91 -0.67
CA LEU A 37 18.56 -7.65 -1.37
C LEU A 37 18.01 -7.71 -2.79
N GLY A 38 17.24 -6.71 -3.19
CA GLY A 38 16.62 -6.61 -4.51
C GLY A 38 15.55 -5.54 -4.53
N GLY A 39 15.10 -5.15 -5.72
CA GLY A 39 14.05 -4.16 -5.91
C GLY A 39 14.51 -2.91 -6.66
N PRO A 40 13.59 -1.96 -6.87
CA PRO A 40 13.82 -0.80 -7.73
C PRO A 40 14.58 0.34 -7.03
N HIS A 41 14.60 0.37 -5.69
CA HIS A 41 15.18 1.49 -4.94
C HIS A 41 16.62 1.21 -4.51
N LEU A 42 17.41 2.28 -4.30
CA LEU A 42 18.79 2.22 -3.85
C LEU A 42 18.95 2.88 -2.47
N VAL A 43 19.66 2.19 -1.59
CA VAL A 43 20.20 2.73 -0.33
C VAL A 43 21.71 2.47 -0.34
N GLY A 44 22.50 3.51 -0.58
CA GLY A 44 23.91 3.34 -0.92
C GLY A 44 24.06 2.47 -2.18
N SER A 45 24.77 1.35 -2.06
CA SER A 45 24.94 0.37 -3.16
C SER A 45 23.94 -0.79 -3.10
N LEU A 46 22.99 -0.79 -2.15
CA LEU A 46 22.07 -1.89 -1.92
C LEU A 46 20.74 -1.62 -2.59
N ARG A 47 20.20 -2.64 -3.29
CA ARG A 47 18.84 -2.61 -3.83
C ARG A 47 17.84 -3.07 -2.78
N ILE A 48 16.73 -2.34 -2.66
CA ILE A 48 15.65 -2.60 -1.71
C ILE A 48 14.28 -2.44 -2.38
N LEU A 49 13.23 -2.96 -1.74
CA LEU A 49 11.85 -2.89 -2.27
C LEU A 49 11.26 -1.48 -2.17
N GLY A 50 11.49 -0.76 -1.07
CA GLY A 50 10.92 0.56 -0.84
C GLY A 50 11.75 1.41 0.12
N LYS A 51 11.59 2.73 0.00
CA LYS A 51 12.21 3.72 0.88
C LYS A 51 11.18 4.79 1.21
N GLY A 52 10.76 4.82 2.48
CA GLY A 52 9.80 5.79 3.03
C GLY A 52 10.45 6.79 3.99
N HIS A 53 9.61 7.63 4.60
CA HIS A 53 10.01 8.57 5.64
C HIS A 53 10.35 7.85 6.95
N VAL A 54 9.52 6.90 7.35
CA VAL A 54 9.66 6.18 8.62
C VAL A 54 10.57 4.96 8.48
N GLY A 55 10.57 4.27 7.33
CA GLY A 55 11.30 3.03 7.18
C GLY A 55 11.81 2.75 5.77
N ILE A 56 12.64 1.72 5.68
CA ILE A 56 12.99 1.06 4.43
C ILE A 56 12.33 -0.31 4.39
N VAL A 57 11.97 -0.75 3.19
CA VAL A 57 11.34 -2.07 2.98
C VAL A 57 12.29 -2.96 2.19
N VAL A 58 12.57 -4.13 2.71
CA VAL A 58 13.39 -5.18 2.08
C VAL A 58 12.59 -6.47 1.98
N ALA A 59 12.98 -7.37 1.09
CA ALA A 59 12.47 -8.73 1.13
C ALA A 59 13.18 -9.52 2.25
N ALA A 60 12.44 -10.43 2.87
CA ALA A 60 12.94 -11.32 3.91
C ALA A 60 12.58 -12.78 3.58
N LYS A 61 13.34 -13.73 4.12
CA LYS A 61 13.07 -15.16 4.03
C LYS A 61 12.72 -15.71 5.42
N MET A 62 11.65 -16.52 5.48
CA MET A 62 11.16 -17.24 6.64
C MET A 62 10.90 -18.70 6.21
N GLY A 63 11.83 -19.62 6.52
CA GLY A 63 11.76 -20.96 5.94
C GLY A 63 11.74 -20.92 4.43
N GLU A 64 10.68 -21.40 3.81
CA GLU A 64 10.49 -21.34 2.35
C GLU A 64 9.62 -20.15 1.90
N VAL A 65 9.08 -19.35 2.84
CA VAL A 65 8.21 -18.21 2.53
C VAL A 65 9.03 -16.93 2.38
N ARG A 66 8.65 -16.10 1.42
CA ARG A 66 9.17 -14.73 1.26
C ARG A 66 8.18 -13.74 1.89
N ALA A 67 8.72 -12.78 2.61
CA ALA A 67 7.96 -11.70 3.25
C ALA A 67 8.54 -10.33 2.91
N ALA A 68 7.79 -9.28 3.17
CA ALA A 68 8.28 -7.91 3.17
C ALA A 68 8.58 -7.49 4.62
N LEU A 69 9.77 -6.94 4.82
CA LEU A 69 10.23 -6.45 6.12
C LEU A 69 10.45 -4.95 6.03
N LYS A 70 9.65 -4.19 6.78
CA LYS A 70 9.90 -2.76 7.00
C LYS A 70 10.81 -2.61 8.22
N VAL A 71 11.92 -1.91 8.05
CA VAL A 71 12.89 -1.59 9.10
C VAL A 71 12.79 -0.09 9.37
N ARG A 72 12.51 0.31 10.61
CA ARG A 72 12.40 1.70 11.01
C ARG A 72 13.76 2.40 10.86
N ARG A 73 13.75 3.58 10.29
CA ARG A 73 14.93 4.43 10.18
C ARG A 73 15.34 4.95 11.56
N THR A 74 16.64 5.11 11.77
CA THR A 74 17.17 5.67 13.02
C THR A 74 16.88 7.16 13.18
N ASP A 75 16.62 7.87 12.07
CA ASP A 75 16.25 9.27 12.00
C ASP A 75 14.75 9.51 11.79
N ALA A 76 13.91 8.47 11.95
CA ALA A 76 12.47 8.61 11.86
C ALA A 76 11.90 9.42 13.03
N ASP A 77 10.93 10.25 12.75
CA ASP A 77 10.16 11.03 13.73
C ASP A 77 9.19 10.18 14.57
N ARG A 78 9.00 8.91 14.21
CA ARG A 78 8.19 7.92 14.94
C ARG A 78 9.06 7.03 15.82
N ALA A 79 8.62 6.83 17.06
CA ALA A 79 9.33 5.99 18.01
C ALA A 79 9.20 4.48 17.73
N THR A 80 8.09 4.06 17.10
CA THR A 80 7.78 2.64 16.90
C THR A 80 6.99 2.42 15.60
N LEU A 81 7.01 1.18 15.09
CA LEU A 81 6.16 0.69 13.99
C LEU A 81 4.86 0.02 14.48
N ARG A 82 4.64 -0.08 15.80
CA ARG A 82 3.44 -0.77 16.36
C ARG A 82 2.14 -0.12 15.92
N ASP A 83 2.09 1.22 15.89
CA ASP A 83 0.90 1.94 15.44
C ASP A 83 0.54 1.57 13.99
N GLU A 84 1.54 1.46 13.11
CA GLU A 84 1.32 1.03 11.72
C GLU A 84 0.87 -0.44 11.66
N ALA A 85 1.44 -1.30 12.51
CA ALA A 85 1.04 -2.70 12.60
C ALA A 85 -0.41 -2.85 13.07
N GLU A 86 -0.85 -2.08 14.06
CA GLU A 86 -2.24 -2.07 14.53
C GLU A 86 -3.22 -1.63 13.44
N LEU A 87 -2.89 -0.57 12.68
CA LEU A 87 -3.71 -0.08 11.58
C LEU A 87 -3.74 -1.07 10.41
N LEU A 88 -2.61 -1.73 10.11
CA LEU A 88 -2.56 -2.83 9.15
C LEU A 88 -3.40 -4.03 9.63
N GLY A 89 -3.33 -4.38 10.91
CA GLY A 89 -4.17 -5.42 11.51
C GLY A 89 -5.67 -5.11 11.38
N LEU A 90 -6.06 -3.85 11.57
CA LEU A 90 -7.45 -3.40 11.34
C LEU A 90 -7.84 -3.53 9.86
N ALA A 91 -6.97 -3.15 8.91
CA ALA A 91 -7.21 -3.36 7.49
C ALA A 91 -7.32 -4.85 7.15
N ASN A 92 -6.50 -5.71 7.76
CA ASN A 92 -6.56 -7.17 7.57
C ASN A 92 -7.85 -7.78 8.10
N SER A 93 -8.48 -7.22 9.14
CA SER A 93 -9.77 -7.69 9.65
C SER A 93 -10.87 -7.64 8.59
N VAL A 94 -10.73 -6.75 7.60
CA VAL A 94 -11.62 -6.62 6.44
C VAL A 94 -10.97 -7.08 5.14
N ARG A 95 -9.89 -7.87 5.22
CA ARG A 95 -9.18 -8.47 4.09
C ARG A 95 -8.59 -7.45 3.13
N VAL A 96 -8.08 -6.35 3.64
CA VAL A 96 -7.40 -5.31 2.86
C VAL A 96 -5.94 -5.21 3.31
N GLY A 97 -5.05 -4.92 2.37
CA GLY A 97 -3.62 -4.79 2.61
C GLY A 97 -2.85 -6.11 2.56
N PRO A 98 -1.51 -6.06 2.74
CA PRO A 98 -0.69 -7.23 2.97
C PRO A 98 -1.02 -7.84 4.34
N GLU A 99 -0.94 -9.16 4.47
CA GLU A 99 -1.12 -9.84 5.76
C GLU A 99 -0.02 -9.41 6.74
N LEU A 100 -0.41 -9.02 7.96
CA LEU A 100 0.51 -8.75 9.06
C LEU A 100 1.03 -10.08 9.60
N LEU A 101 2.34 -10.31 9.51
CA LEU A 101 3.00 -11.52 9.98
C LEU A 101 3.64 -11.37 11.37
N GLY A 102 4.03 -10.14 11.73
CA GLY A 102 4.56 -9.83 13.04
C GLY A 102 5.15 -8.43 13.12
N CYS A 103 5.38 -7.93 14.32
CA CYS A 103 6.04 -6.65 14.54
C CYS A 103 6.81 -6.59 15.85
N THR A 104 7.83 -5.74 15.86
CA THR A 104 8.48 -5.20 17.08
C THR A 104 8.40 -3.67 17.03
N ASP A 105 9.07 -2.98 17.93
CA ASP A 105 9.10 -1.51 17.86
C ASP A 105 9.76 -1.00 16.58
N ASP A 106 10.75 -1.72 16.06
CA ASP A 106 11.59 -1.29 14.95
C ASP A 106 11.37 -2.08 13.64
N LEU A 107 10.63 -3.17 13.69
CA LEU A 107 10.44 -4.08 12.57
C LEU A 107 8.95 -4.38 12.36
N LEU A 108 8.51 -4.30 11.10
CA LEU A 108 7.17 -4.73 10.68
C LEU A 108 7.31 -5.76 9.56
N LEU A 109 6.87 -6.98 9.85
CA LEU A 109 6.92 -8.11 8.93
C LEU A 109 5.54 -8.35 8.36
N MET A 110 5.43 -8.43 7.04
CA MET A 110 4.16 -8.56 6.33
C MET A 110 4.30 -9.37 5.05
N GLU A 111 3.19 -9.78 4.48
CA GLU A 111 3.13 -10.45 3.18
C GLU A 111 3.89 -9.66 2.12
N LEU A 112 4.71 -10.36 1.32
CA LEU A 112 5.35 -9.76 0.15
C LEU A 112 4.38 -9.80 -1.04
N ILE A 113 3.90 -8.63 -1.45
CA ILE A 113 3.06 -8.52 -2.65
C ILE A 113 3.96 -8.46 -3.89
N GLU A 114 3.97 -9.53 -4.68
CA GLU A 114 4.71 -9.61 -5.93
C GLU A 114 3.84 -9.16 -7.10
N GLY A 115 4.10 -7.98 -7.62
CA GLY A 115 3.33 -7.37 -8.70
C GLY A 115 3.96 -6.07 -9.19
N VAL A 116 3.19 -5.28 -9.91
CA VAL A 116 3.61 -3.97 -10.43
C VAL A 116 2.75 -2.87 -9.83
N TYR A 117 3.33 -1.70 -9.59
CA TYR A 117 2.56 -0.55 -9.13
C TYR A 117 1.47 -0.19 -10.14
N LEU A 118 0.29 0.21 -9.63
CA LEU A 118 -0.85 0.59 -10.47
C LEU A 118 -0.48 1.62 -11.54
N GLY A 119 0.44 2.53 -11.22
CA GLY A 119 0.95 3.50 -12.19
C GLY A 119 1.57 2.83 -13.41
N ASP A 120 2.50 1.91 -13.19
CA ASP A 120 3.23 1.21 -14.24
C ASP A 120 2.32 0.19 -14.96
N TRP A 121 1.44 -0.47 -14.19
CA TRP A 121 0.43 -1.37 -14.76
C TRP A 121 -0.49 -0.64 -15.75
N LEU A 122 -1.02 0.54 -15.38
CA LEU A 122 -1.83 1.36 -16.27
C LEU A 122 -1.08 1.80 -17.54
N GLU A 123 0.22 2.10 -17.43
CA GLU A 123 1.04 2.47 -18.61
C GLU A 123 1.20 1.29 -19.58
N GLY A 124 1.20 0.06 -19.08
CA GLY A 124 1.31 -1.16 -19.89
C GLY A 124 0.01 -1.57 -20.58
N LEU A 125 -1.16 -0.98 -20.23
CA LEU A 125 -2.44 -1.38 -20.82
C LEU A 125 -2.67 -0.78 -22.20
N THR A 126 -3.41 -1.55 -23.03
CA THR A 126 -3.94 -1.18 -24.34
C THR A 126 -5.47 -1.07 -24.33
N PRO A 127 -6.11 -0.47 -25.33
CA PRO A 127 -7.57 -0.38 -25.38
C PRO A 127 -8.32 -1.73 -25.33
N SER A 128 -7.67 -2.85 -25.69
CA SER A 128 -8.24 -4.20 -25.56
C SER A 128 -8.35 -4.68 -24.10
N ASP A 129 -7.65 -4.04 -23.17
CA ASP A 129 -7.60 -4.44 -21.75
C ASP A 129 -8.70 -3.82 -20.90
N GLY A 130 -9.73 -3.23 -21.50
CA GLY A 130 -10.83 -2.56 -20.79
C GLY A 130 -11.59 -3.46 -19.80
N GLY A 131 -11.72 -4.75 -20.08
CA GLY A 131 -12.33 -5.73 -19.17
C GLY A 131 -11.51 -5.94 -17.89
N PRO A 132 -10.25 -6.38 -18.00
CA PRO A 132 -9.33 -6.48 -16.88
C PRO A 132 -9.20 -5.18 -16.07
N LEU A 133 -9.14 -4.02 -16.74
CA LEU A 133 -9.11 -2.72 -16.08
C LEU A 133 -10.32 -2.50 -15.18
N ARG A 134 -11.55 -2.74 -15.67
CA ARG A 134 -12.76 -2.59 -14.86
C ARG A 134 -12.76 -3.54 -13.66
N GLY A 135 -12.31 -4.76 -13.82
CA GLY A 135 -12.17 -5.72 -12.72
C GLY A 135 -11.23 -5.20 -11.61
N VAL A 136 -10.06 -4.69 -11.99
CA VAL A 136 -9.10 -4.11 -11.03
C VAL A 136 -9.68 -2.88 -10.35
N LEU A 137 -10.31 -1.96 -11.10
CA LEU A 137 -10.90 -0.74 -10.52
C LEU A 137 -12.07 -1.06 -9.58
N GLY A 138 -12.95 -1.98 -9.95
CA GLY A 138 -14.08 -2.42 -9.11
C GLY A 138 -13.59 -3.07 -7.81
N SER A 139 -12.59 -3.97 -7.89
CA SER A 139 -11.98 -4.60 -6.73
C SER A 139 -11.30 -3.57 -5.81
N LEU A 140 -10.54 -2.62 -6.38
CA LEU A 140 -9.89 -1.55 -5.62
C LEU A 140 -10.91 -0.67 -4.87
N LEU A 141 -12.02 -0.32 -5.52
CA LEU A 141 -13.08 0.45 -4.87
C LEU A 141 -13.79 -0.36 -3.79
N GLY A 142 -13.95 -1.68 -3.98
CA GLY A 142 -14.43 -2.58 -2.94
C GLY A 142 -13.51 -2.61 -1.71
N ASP A 143 -12.18 -2.67 -1.93
CA ASP A 143 -11.20 -2.59 -0.84
C ASP A 143 -11.27 -1.24 -0.12
N ALA A 144 -11.32 -0.14 -0.87
CA ALA A 144 -11.46 1.20 -0.31
C ALA A 144 -12.77 1.36 0.49
N ARG A 145 -13.87 0.74 0.01
CA ARG A 145 -15.17 0.71 0.71
C ARG A 145 -15.05 -0.02 2.05
N ARG A 146 -14.41 -1.20 2.08
CA ARG A 146 -14.21 -1.94 3.33
C ARG A 146 -13.40 -1.16 4.37
N LEU A 147 -12.38 -0.40 3.93
CA LEU A 147 -11.65 0.51 4.81
C LEU A 147 -12.55 1.65 5.33
N ASP A 148 -13.41 2.23 4.47
CA ASP A 148 -14.36 3.27 4.89
C ASP A 148 -15.34 2.73 5.95
N GLU A 149 -15.83 1.48 5.80
CA GLU A 149 -16.77 0.82 6.71
C GLU A 149 -16.19 0.58 8.10
N VAL A 150 -14.90 0.25 8.22
CA VAL A 150 -14.23 0.10 9.53
C VAL A 150 -13.68 1.41 10.08
N GLY A 151 -13.95 2.54 9.41
CA GLY A 151 -13.50 3.85 9.84
C GLY A 151 -12.00 4.08 9.72
N LEU A 152 -11.29 3.30 8.88
CA LEU A 152 -9.85 3.44 8.65
C LEU A 152 -9.58 4.30 7.42
N ASP A 153 -9.09 5.52 7.62
CA ASP A 153 -8.58 6.37 6.54
C ASP A 153 -7.12 6.02 6.24
N HIS A 154 -6.82 5.60 5.02
CA HIS A 154 -5.47 5.24 4.61
C HIS A 154 -4.51 6.44 4.58
N GLY A 155 -5.01 7.63 4.23
CA GLY A 155 -4.23 8.87 4.23
C GLY A 155 -3.41 9.13 2.97
N GLU A 156 -2.99 8.13 2.20
CA GLU A 156 -2.11 8.27 1.04
C GLU A 156 -2.73 7.88 -0.31
N LEU A 157 -4.02 7.51 -0.36
CA LEU A 157 -4.70 7.09 -1.60
C LEU A 157 -4.88 8.24 -2.61
N VAL A 158 -4.55 9.47 -2.25
CA VAL A 158 -4.36 10.55 -3.21
C VAL A 158 -3.24 10.22 -4.22
N ARG A 159 -2.27 9.40 -3.82
CA ARG A 159 -1.19 8.86 -4.66
C ARG A 159 -1.45 7.42 -5.07
N VAL A 160 -2.68 7.10 -5.46
CA VAL A 160 -3.16 5.74 -5.76
C VAL A 160 -2.20 4.94 -6.66
N ARG A 161 -1.53 5.59 -7.60
CA ARG A 161 -0.58 4.97 -8.52
C ARG A 161 0.64 4.34 -7.83
N ARG A 162 0.98 4.76 -6.60
CA ARG A 162 2.15 4.32 -5.82
C ARG A 162 1.80 3.46 -4.63
N HIS A 163 0.56 3.53 -4.15
CA HIS A 163 0.11 2.78 -2.97
C HIS A 163 -0.77 1.59 -3.32
N ILE A 164 -0.85 1.24 -4.61
CA ILE A 164 -1.52 0.05 -5.10
C ILE A 164 -0.54 -0.79 -5.91
N ILE A 165 -0.43 -2.06 -5.59
CA ILE A 165 0.25 -3.07 -6.40
C ILE A 165 -0.80 -3.95 -7.07
N VAL A 166 -0.69 -4.18 -8.38
CA VAL A 166 -1.52 -5.14 -9.11
C VAL A 166 -0.73 -6.45 -9.23
N ALA A 167 -1.22 -7.47 -8.55
CA ALA A 167 -0.63 -8.80 -8.49
C ALA A 167 -1.60 -9.81 -9.10
N GLY A 168 -1.25 -10.43 -10.22
CA GLY A 168 -2.12 -11.40 -10.90
C GLY A 168 -3.51 -10.83 -11.27
N GLY A 169 -3.60 -9.52 -11.57
CA GLY A 169 -4.87 -8.86 -11.89
C GLY A 169 -5.70 -8.44 -10.65
N VAL A 170 -5.16 -8.61 -9.45
CA VAL A 170 -5.81 -8.21 -8.19
C VAL A 170 -5.08 -6.99 -7.62
N PRO A 171 -5.77 -5.87 -7.34
CA PRO A 171 -5.17 -4.71 -6.69
C PRO A 171 -4.95 -5.01 -5.21
N ARG A 172 -3.85 -4.55 -4.66
CA ARG A 172 -3.51 -4.65 -3.23
C ARG A 172 -3.11 -3.27 -2.73
N ILE A 173 -3.83 -2.73 -1.77
CA ILE A 173 -3.50 -1.47 -1.09
C ILE A 173 -2.34 -1.74 -0.15
N ILE A 174 -1.29 -0.91 -0.22
CA ILE A 174 -0.07 -1.06 0.59
C ILE A 174 0.28 0.23 1.31
N ASP A 175 1.13 0.12 2.35
CA ASP A 175 1.72 1.23 3.10
C ASP A 175 0.70 1.99 3.96
N PHE A 176 0.40 1.44 5.14
CA PHE A 176 -0.53 2.00 6.13
C PHE A 176 0.14 3.00 7.09
N GLU A 177 1.35 3.47 6.77
CA GLU A 177 2.13 4.41 7.58
C GLU A 177 1.36 5.68 7.95
N SER A 178 0.59 6.24 7.01
CA SER A 178 -0.22 7.45 7.20
C SER A 178 -1.67 7.17 7.58
N ALA A 179 -2.04 5.91 7.80
CA ALA A 179 -3.42 5.53 8.12
C ALA A 179 -3.87 6.07 9.49
N SER A 180 -5.18 6.19 9.70
CA SER A 180 -5.72 6.72 10.94
C SER A 180 -7.20 6.38 11.11
N THR A 181 -7.61 6.05 12.33
CA THR A 181 -9.01 5.94 12.74
C THR A 181 -9.55 7.24 13.36
N ARG A 182 -8.70 8.26 13.52
CA ARG A 182 -9.08 9.56 14.11
C ARG A 182 -9.58 10.55 13.06
N ARG A 183 -9.27 10.32 11.79
CA ARG A 183 -9.82 11.08 10.66
C ARG A 183 -11.06 10.39 10.11
N ARG A 184 -11.99 11.16 9.55
CA ARG A 184 -13.10 10.56 8.80
C ARG A 184 -12.55 9.83 7.60
N ALA A 185 -12.83 8.54 7.48
CA ALA A 185 -12.45 7.75 6.34
C ALA A 185 -13.08 8.32 5.04
N ALA A 186 -12.28 8.36 3.98
CA ALA A 186 -12.66 8.92 2.69
C ALA A 186 -11.97 8.18 1.53
N ASN A 187 -11.67 6.90 1.71
CA ASN A 187 -10.84 6.13 0.79
C ASN A 187 -11.47 6.00 -0.61
N VAL A 188 -12.74 5.63 -0.69
CA VAL A 188 -13.47 5.54 -1.98
C VAL A 188 -13.43 6.87 -2.72
N THR A 189 -13.77 7.98 -2.04
CA THR A 189 -13.79 9.28 -2.69
C THR A 189 -12.39 9.72 -3.15
N THR A 190 -11.37 9.42 -2.33
CA THR A 190 -9.97 9.74 -2.64
C THR A 190 -9.47 8.93 -3.83
N VAL A 191 -9.76 7.63 -3.89
CA VAL A 191 -9.41 6.77 -5.03
C VAL A 191 -10.08 7.26 -6.31
N VAL A 192 -11.39 7.53 -6.28
CA VAL A 192 -12.13 8.01 -7.46
C VAL A 192 -11.57 9.36 -7.93
N GLN A 193 -11.31 10.30 -7.02
CA GLN A 193 -10.71 11.59 -7.38
C GLN A 193 -9.33 11.42 -8.00
N SER A 194 -8.48 10.56 -7.43
CA SER A 194 -7.14 10.29 -7.93
C SER A 194 -7.13 9.62 -9.30
N LEU A 195 -8.10 8.76 -9.59
CA LEU A 195 -8.20 8.05 -10.87
C LEU A 195 -8.93 8.85 -11.95
N PHE A 196 -10.09 9.40 -11.64
CA PHE A 196 -11.02 9.95 -12.64
C PHE A 196 -11.03 11.48 -12.74
N LEU A 197 -10.59 12.19 -11.69
CA LEU A 197 -10.55 13.66 -11.68
C LEU A 197 -9.13 14.23 -11.74
N ASN A 198 -8.11 13.43 -11.43
CA ASN A 198 -6.72 13.84 -11.67
C ASN A 198 -6.44 13.82 -13.17
N GLN A 199 -5.98 14.94 -13.73
CA GLN A 199 -5.81 15.13 -15.17
C GLN A 199 -4.92 14.06 -15.82
N ALA A 200 -3.77 13.72 -15.21
CA ALA A 200 -2.83 12.77 -15.80
C ALA A 200 -3.40 11.34 -15.82
N THR A 201 -4.04 10.92 -14.73
CA THR A 201 -4.59 9.56 -14.62
C THR A 201 -5.87 9.41 -15.46
N SER A 202 -6.77 10.40 -15.42
CA SER A 202 -8.01 10.37 -16.19
C SER A 202 -7.76 10.40 -17.70
N ALA A 203 -6.75 11.15 -18.18
CA ALA A 203 -6.36 11.12 -19.58
C ALA A 203 -5.89 9.72 -20.03
N LYS A 204 -5.18 8.97 -19.18
CA LYS A 204 -4.80 7.59 -19.46
C LYS A 204 -6.02 6.67 -19.46
N LEU A 205 -6.87 6.76 -18.42
CA LEU A 205 -8.09 5.95 -18.35
C LEU A 205 -9.02 6.19 -19.54
N GLY A 206 -9.14 7.44 -20.02
CA GLY A 206 -9.98 7.79 -21.17
C GLY A 206 -9.54 7.16 -22.50
N ARG A 207 -8.30 6.66 -22.59
CA ARG A 207 -7.81 5.87 -23.74
C ARG A 207 -8.20 4.38 -23.64
N LEU A 208 -8.51 3.93 -22.43
CA LEU A 208 -8.73 2.51 -22.08
C LEU A 208 -10.22 2.20 -21.88
N MET A 209 -10.99 3.18 -21.42
CA MET A 209 -12.43 3.03 -21.15
C MET A 209 -13.16 4.36 -21.32
N ARG A 210 -14.50 4.29 -21.51
CA ARG A 210 -15.31 5.50 -21.50
C ARG A 210 -15.33 6.08 -20.08
N LEU A 211 -14.95 7.36 -19.96
CA LEU A 211 -15.02 8.07 -18.68
C LEU A 211 -16.47 8.49 -18.38
N PRO A 212 -16.85 8.58 -17.10
CA PRO A 212 -18.12 9.13 -16.68
C PRO A 212 -18.19 10.62 -17.00
N GLU A 213 -19.43 11.13 -17.14
CA GLU A 213 -19.65 12.55 -17.21
C GLU A 213 -19.32 13.21 -15.87
N ARG A 214 -18.59 14.32 -15.91
CA ARG A 214 -18.01 14.96 -14.72
C ARG A 214 -19.06 15.38 -13.69
N GLU A 215 -20.17 15.95 -14.14
CA GLU A 215 -21.24 16.40 -13.22
C GLU A 215 -21.91 15.23 -12.52
N GLY A 216 -22.27 14.19 -13.27
CA GLY A 216 -22.84 12.97 -12.72
C GLY A 216 -21.91 12.29 -11.71
N LEU A 217 -20.61 12.23 -12.02
CA LEU A 217 -19.61 11.70 -11.09
C LEU A 217 -19.53 12.52 -9.79
N LEU A 218 -19.53 13.86 -9.89
CA LEU A 218 -19.48 14.72 -8.70
C LEU A 218 -20.73 14.59 -7.83
N VAL A 219 -21.90 14.38 -8.42
CA VAL A 219 -23.15 14.13 -7.69
C VAL A 219 -23.07 12.80 -6.94
N ALA A 220 -22.67 11.71 -7.61
CA ALA A 220 -22.52 10.40 -7.00
C ALA A 220 -21.48 10.40 -5.86
N LEU A 221 -20.34 11.08 -6.05
CA LEU A 221 -19.32 11.24 -5.02
C LEU A 221 -19.83 12.00 -3.79
N ARG A 222 -20.61 13.08 -3.98
CA ARG A 222 -21.20 13.83 -2.86
C ARG A 222 -22.20 12.98 -2.08
N TRP A 223 -23.05 12.23 -2.78
CA TRP A 223 -23.99 11.32 -2.14
C TRP A 223 -23.25 10.26 -1.32
N TYR A 224 -22.32 9.51 -1.94
CA TYR A 224 -21.53 8.52 -1.22
C TYR A 224 -20.82 9.13 0.01
N LYS A 225 -20.16 10.29 -0.15
CA LYS A 225 -19.45 10.96 0.94
C LYS A 225 -20.36 11.40 2.08
N ALA A 226 -21.61 11.76 1.81
CA ALA A 226 -22.55 12.18 2.82
C ALA A 226 -23.03 11.01 3.68
N GLU A 227 -23.41 9.92 3.05
CA GLU A 227 -24.11 8.81 3.69
C GLU A 227 -23.23 7.58 3.93
N MET A 228 -22.19 7.37 3.10
CA MET A 228 -21.37 6.15 3.05
C MET A 228 -22.21 4.87 2.99
N SER A 229 -23.39 4.96 2.33
CA SER A 229 -24.37 3.90 2.20
C SER A 229 -24.04 2.95 1.05
N ASP A 230 -24.60 1.72 1.10
CA ASP A 230 -24.51 0.76 -0.01
C ASP A 230 -25.11 1.32 -1.28
N GLY A 231 -26.30 2.00 -1.16
CA GLY A 231 -26.94 2.64 -2.31
C GLY A 231 -26.07 3.69 -2.98
N GLY A 232 -25.40 4.55 -2.19
CA GLY A 232 -24.46 5.54 -2.70
C GLY A 232 -23.25 4.90 -3.37
N PHE A 233 -22.76 3.78 -2.84
CA PHE A 233 -21.64 3.04 -3.43
C PHE A 233 -22.01 2.36 -4.75
N VAL A 234 -23.15 1.67 -4.80
CA VAL A 234 -23.67 1.03 -6.01
C VAL A 234 -23.91 2.06 -7.12
N GLU A 235 -24.51 3.21 -6.80
CA GLU A 235 -24.71 4.28 -7.78
C GLU A 235 -23.38 4.85 -8.28
N LEU A 236 -22.37 4.99 -7.40
CA LEU A 236 -21.05 5.44 -7.80
C LEU A 236 -20.41 4.45 -8.79
N LEU A 237 -20.47 3.13 -8.52
CA LEU A 237 -19.96 2.11 -9.45
C LEU A 237 -20.71 2.17 -10.79
N ARG A 238 -22.04 2.31 -10.77
CA ARG A 238 -22.86 2.45 -11.98
C ARG A 238 -22.45 3.65 -12.83
N VAL A 239 -22.22 4.80 -12.20
CA VAL A 239 -21.74 6.02 -12.89
C VAL A 239 -20.35 5.83 -13.47
N LEU A 240 -19.47 5.08 -12.79
CA LEU A 240 -18.13 4.76 -13.26
C LEU A 240 -18.09 3.71 -14.38
N GLY A 241 -19.21 2.99 -14.61
CA GLY A 241 -19.30 1.89 -15.57
C GLY A 241 -18.55 0.62 -15.07
N LEU A 242 -18.57 0.39 -13.76
CA LEU A 242 -17.90 -0.72 -13.06
C LEU A 242 -18.93 -1.68 -12.47
#